data_1a1ed73e811296d37ecdaa4722fae353
#
_entry.id   1a1ed73e811296d37ecdaa4722fae353
#
_cell.length_a   1.000
_cell.length_b   1.000
_cell.length_c   1.000
_cell.angle_alpha   90.00
_cell.angle_beta   90.00
_cell.angle_gamma   90.00
#
_symmetry.space_group_name_H-M   'P 1'
#
loop_
_entity.id
_entity.type
_entity.pdbx_description
1 polymer ?
#
loop_
_entity_poly.entity_id
_entity_poly.type
_entity_poly.pdbx_seq_one_letter_code
_entity_poly.pdbx_strand_id
1 'polypeptide(L)'
;VMNDQQTGTASPSRPDRAVRDLADDHVRRLAELDPVLAGDLGWTERQDELPDLSPDGTAALVAACRETLERLDTTTGARQPADPDERRCARLLRERLGAQLDHLASGEPLRAVQELFGPLATLRTAFTLMPVDGDEDWATVAARMARVPEALAGYRASLAEGRRRGLFAAPRQVVRVTEQIDAWNGDAGGGGWFA
;
A
#
# COMPACT_ATOMS: atom_id res chain seq x y z
N VAL A 1 -46.07 -51.65 -3.19
CA VAL A 1 -45.10 -50.90 -4.01
C VAL A 1 -45.03 -49.49 -3.43
N MET A 2 -44.07 -49.26 -2.56
CA MET A 2 -43.83 -48.00 -1.91
C MET A 2 -42.77 -47.27 -2.71
N ASN A 3 -43.11 -46.10 -3.26
CA ASN A 3 -42.21 -45.25 -4.06
C ASN A 3 -41.51 -44.28 -3.13
N ASP A 4 -40.24 -44.55 -2.85
CA ASP A 4 -39.37 -43.75 -2.02
C ASP A 4 -38.82 -42.61 -2.90
N GLN A 5 -39.45 -41.45 -2.85
CA GLN A 5 -38.91 -40.22 -3.48
C GLN A 5 -37.83 -39.65 -2.56
N GLN A 6 -36.56 -39.95 -2.86
CA GLN A 6 -35.42 -39.25 -2.31
C GLN A 6 -35.45 -37.79 -2.77
N THR A 7 -35.94 -36.91 -1.88
CA THR A 7 -35.71 -35.47 -2.01
C THR A 7 -34.21 -35.20 -1.76
N GLY A 8 -33.46 -35.07 -2.85
CA GLY A 8 -32.08 -34.61 -2.82
C GLY A 8 -32.05 -33.17 -2.26
N THR A 9 -31.64 -33.02 -1.02
CA THR A 9 -31.30 -31.73 -0.44
C THR A 9 -30.06 -31.22 -1.19
N ALA A 10 -30.28 -30.27 -2.11
CA ALA A 10 -29.21 -29.50 -2.73
C ALA A 10 -28.40 -28.83 -1.60
N SER A 11 -27.13 -29.17 -1.48
CA SER A 11 -26.21 -28.44 -0.61
C SER A 11 -26.33 -26.93 -0.90
N PRO A 12 -26.43 -26.07 0.12
CA PRO A 12 -26.49 -24.64 -0.10
C PRO A 12 -25.28 -24.24 -0.93
N SER A 13 -25.50 -23.69 -2.10
CA SER A 13 -24.46 -23.15 -2.96
C SER A 13 -23.68 -22.11 -2.12
N ARG A 14 -22.34 -22.26 -2.10
CA ARG A 14 -21.45 -21.29 -1.45
C ARG A 14 -21.83 -19.90 -1.97
N PRO A 15 -22.04 -18.91 -1.08
CA PRO A 15 -22.44 -17.59 -1.53
C PRO A 15 -21.42 -17.08 -2.55
N ASP A 16 -21.91 -16.48 -3.62
CA ASP A 16 -21.08 -15.82 -4.62
C ASP A 16 -20.20 -14.78 -3.91
N ARG A 17 -18.88 -14.92 -3.99
CA ARG A 17 -17.90 -14.06 -3.35
C ARG A 17 -16.97 -13.35 -4.35
N ALA A 18 -17.34 -13.37 -5.62
CA ALA A 18 -16.45 -12.95 -6.70
C ALA A 18 -15.88 -11.53 -6.51
N VAL A 19 -16.67 -10.59 -6.00
CA VAL A 19 -16.21 -9.22 -5.74
C VAL A 19 -15.35 -9.14 -4.47
N ARG A 20 -15.73 -9.86 -3.42
CA ARG A 20 -14.90 -9.92 -2.19
C ARG A 20 -13.56 -10.61 -2.45
N ASP A 21 -13.55 -11.67 -3.24
CA ASP A 21 -12.31 -12.35 -3.63
C ASP A 21 -11.42 -11.43 -4.49
N LEU A 22 -12.01 -10.61 -5.36
CA LEU A 22 -11.28 -9.57 -6.09
C LEU A 22 -10.71 -8.49 -5.16
N ALA A 23 -11.45 -8.10 -4.12
CA ALA A 23 -10.94 -7.15 -3.12
C ALA A 23 -9.77 -7.75 -2.31
N ASP A 24 -9.87 -9.02 -1.94
CA ASP A 24 -8.80 -9.76 -1.27
C ASP A 24 -7.55 -9.87 -2.17
N ASP A 25 -7.72 -10.14 -3.47
CA ASP A 25 -6.63 -10.13 -4.46
C ASP A 25 -5.97 -8.75 -4.57
N HIS A 26 -6.79 -7.69 -4.56
CA HIS A 26 -6.26 -6.32 -4.59
C HIS A 26 -5.38 -6.01 -3.36
N VAL A 27 -5.82 -6.41 -2.16
CA VAL A 27 -5.02 -6.23 -0.93
C VAL A 27 -3.69 -6.99 -1.04
N ARG A 28 -3.70 -8.23 -1.57
CA ARG A 28 -2.46 -8.99 -1.81
C ARG A 28 -1.55 -8.25 -2.79
N ARG A 29 -2.12 -7.71 -3.86
CA ARG A 29 -1.35 -6.95 -4.85
C ARG A 29 -0.74 -5.68 -4.25
N LEU A 30 -1.47 -4.96 -3.39
CA LEU A 30 -0.92 -3.80 -2.66
C LEU A 30 0.23 -4.22 -1.74
N ALA A 31 0.10 -5.31 -1.01
CA ALA A 31 1.15 -5.83 -0.13
C ALA A 31 2.41 -6.29 -0.90
N GLU A 32 2.25 -6.78 -2.14
CA GLU A 32 3.40 -7.03 -3.03
C GLU A 32 4.13 -5.76 -3.46
N LEU A 33 3.42 -4.65 -3.62
CA LEU A 33 3.98 -3.34 -3.98
C LEU A 33 4.53 -2.58 -2.78
N ASP A 34 3.98 -2.84 -1.60
CA ASP A 34 4.37 -2.19 -0.35
C ASP A 34 4.60 -3.24 0.75
N PRO A 35 5.84 -3.71 0.92
CA PRO A 35 6.21 -4.65 1.97
C PRO A 35 6.03 -4.12 3.40
N VAL A 36 5.96 -2.79 3.60
CA VAL A 36 5.64 -2.20 4.90
C VAL A 36 4.17 -2.40 5.23
N LEU A 37 3.28 -2.13 4.25
CA LEU A 37 1.85 -2.44 4.38
C LEU A 37 1.62 -3.94 4.63
N ALA A 38 2.39 -4.83 3.97
CA ALA A 38 2.32 -6.27 4.24
C ALA A 38 2.60 -6.58 5.71
N GLY A 39 3.64 -5.98 6.29
CA GLY A 39 3.96 -6.09 7.71
C GLY A 39 2.85 -5.55 8.62
N ASP A 40 2.25 -4.41 8.30
CA ASP A 40 1.11 -3.83 9.03
C ASP A 40 -0.13 -4.75 9.01
N LEU A 41 -0.29 -5.54 7.95
CA LEU A 41 -1.32 -6.56 7.83
C LEU A 41 -0.96 -7.88 8.56
N GLY A 42 0.21 -7.97 9.15
CA GLY A 42 0.71 -9.15 9.85
C GLY A 42 1.29 -10.23 8.91
N TRP A 43 1.62 -9.90 7.67
CA TRP A 43 2.27 -10.82 6.74
C TRP A 43 3.78 -10.75 6.92
N THR A 44 4.41 -11.92 6.90
CA THR A 44 5.84 -12.06 7.24
C THR A 44 6.75 -12.18 6.03
N GLU A 45 6.19 -12.30 4.84
CA GLU A 45 6.94 -12.40 3.59
C GLU A 45 7.55 -11.04 3.22
N ARG A 46 8.77 -11.05 2.68
CA ARG A 46 9.46 -9.88 2.14
C ARG A 46 9.70 -8.76 3.17
N GLN A 47 9.83 -9.10 4.44
CA GLN A 47 10.09 -8.09 5.48
C GLN A 47 11.48 -7.43 5.37
N ASP A 48 12.37 -7.96 4.56
CA ASP A 48 13.67 -7.36 4.22
C ASP A 48 13.57 -6.28 3.14
N GLU A 49 12.38 -6.04 2.57
CA GLU A 49 12.18 -5.10 1.48
C GLU A 49 11.51 -3.79 1.92
N LEU A 50 11.59 -2.78 1.06
CA LEU A 50 10.92 -1.48 1.19
C LEU A 50 10.09 -1.18 -0.06
N PRO A 51 9.05 -0.32 0.03
CA PRO A 51 8.29 0.07 -1.14
C PRO A 51 9.14 0.90 -2.12
N ASP A 52 8.85 0.77 -3.40
CA ASP A 52 9.43 1.64 -4.43
C ASP A 52 8.80 3.03 -4.37
N LEU A 53 9.55 4.00 -3.87
CA LEU A 53 9.14 5.40 -3.74
C LEU A 53 9.41 6.23 -5.00
N SER A 54 9.82 5.62 -6.10
CA SER A 54 10.07 6.26 -7.38
C SER A 54 8.77 6.55 -8.16
N PRO A 55 8.85 7.32 -9.27
CA PRO A 55 7.73 7.46 -10.19
C PRO A 55 7.23 6.11 -10.76
N ASP A 56 8.12 5.11 -10.90
CA ASP A 56 7.76 3.79 -11.40
C ASP A 56 6.95 3.01 -10.35
N GLY A 57 7.28 3.11 -9.07
CA GLY A 57 6.47 2.56 -7.98
C GLY A 57 5.07 3.18 -7.94
N THR A 58 4.97 4.51 -8.13
CA THR A 58 3.67 5.19 -8.28
C THR A 58 2.90 4.66 -9.50
N ALA A 59 3.56 4.46 -10.63
CA ALA A 59 2.95 3.92 -11.84
C ALA A 59 2.46 2.48 -11.65
N ALA A 60 3.21 1.65 -10.91
CA ALA A 60 2.80 0.29 -10.55
C ALA A 60 1.53 0.27 -9.69
N LEU A 61 1.41 1.19 -8.73
CA LEU A 61 0.21 1.35 -7.92
C LEU A 61 -0.99 1.79 -8.77
N VAL A 62 -0.80 2.75 -9.69
CA VAL A 62 -1.84 3.17 -10.64
C VAL A 62 -2.30 1.99 -11.50
N ALA A 63 -1.38 1.18 -12.00
CA ALA A 63 -1.69 -0.01 -12.80
C ALA A 63 -2.52 -1.02 -12.00
N ALA A 64 -2.13 -1.32 -10.76
CA ALA A 64 -2.87 -2.24 -9.88
C ALA A 64 -4.30 -1.75 -9.60
N CYS A 65 -4.49 -0.46 -9.35
CA CYS A 65 -5.84 0.11 -9.14
C CYS A 65 -6.71 0.01 -10.40
N ARG A 66 -6.14 0.31 -11.58
CA ARG A 66 -6.87 0.23 -12.85
C ARG A 66 -7.26 -1.20 -13.21
N GLU A 67 -6.31 -2.12 -13.12
CA GLU A 67 -6.55 -3.54 -13.35
C GLU A 67 -7.69 -4.07 -12.46
N THR A 68 -7.68 -3.71 -11.18
CA THR A 68 -8.74 -4.12 -10.26
C THR A 68 -10.09 -3.54 -10.65
N LEU A 69 -10.16 -2.27 -11.08
CA LEU A 69 -11.40 -1.66 -11.56
C LEU A 69 -11.92 -2.34 -12.84
N GLU A 70 -11.05 -2.65 -13.79
CA GLU A 70 -11.40 -3.36 -15.03
C GLU A 70 -11.93 -4.77 -14.72
N ARG A 71 -11.27 -5.49 -13.80
CA ARG A 71 -11.76 -6.80 -13.32
C ARG A 71 -13.10 -6.67 -12.59
N LEU A 72 -13.30 -5.61 -11.80
CA LEU A 72 -14.56 -5.34 -11.11
C LEU A 72 -15.70 -5.11 -12.10
N ASP A 73 -15.45 -4.31 -13.15
CA ASP A 73 -16.45 -4.04 -14.18
C ASP A 73 -16.79 -5.30 -14.98
N THR A 74 -15.80 -6.15 -15.25
CA THR A 74 -16.02 -7.46 -15.88
C THR A 74 -16.82 -8.39 -14.96
N THR A 75 -16.48 -8.44 -13.68
CA THR A 75 -17.12 -9.31 -12.67
C THR A 75 -18.57 -8.93 -12.42
N THR A 76 -18.84 -7.62 -12.34
CA THR A 76 -20.21 -7.12 -12.12
C THR A 76 -21.02 -7.05 -13.41
N GLY A 77 -20.38 -6.91 -14.59
CA GLY A 77 -20.98 -6.88 -15.92
C GLY A 77 -22.15 -5.92 -16.04
N ALA A 78 -23.12 -6.25 -16.89
CA ALA A 78 -24.37 -5.50 -17.04
C ALA A 78 -25.36 -5.74 -15.89
N ARG A 79 -25.11 -6.72 -15.03
CA ARG A 79 -26.00 -7.12 -13.93
C ARG A 79 -25.28 -7.02 -12.59
N GLN A 80 -25.83 -6.21 -11.69
CA GLN A 80 -25.31 -6.14 -10.33
C GLN A 80 -25.38 -7.50 -9.61
N PRO A 81 -24.42 -7.82 -8.73
CA PRO A 81 -24.46 -9.03 -7.93
C PRO A 81 -25.78 -9.17 -7.17
N ALA A 82 -26.29 -10.40 -7.06
CA ALA A 82 -27.53 -10.68 -6.33
C ALA A 82 -27.36 -10.48 -4.81
N ASP A 83 -26.18 -10.82 -4.29
CA ASP A 83 -25.83 -10.65 -2.87
C ASP A 83 -25.68 -9.17 -2.50
N PRO A 84 -26.39 -8.67 -1.46
CA PRO A 84 -26.25 -7.29 -0.97
C PRO A 84 -24.84 -6.92 -0.54
N ASP A 85 -24.08 -7.88 0.04
CA ASP A 85 -22.72 -7.64 0.51
C ASP A 85 -21.74 -7.52 -0.65
N GLU A 86 -21.91 -8.32 -1.71
CA GLU A 86 -21.15 -8.18 -2.95
C GLU A 86 -21.42 -6.81 -3.60
N ARG A 87 -22.67 -6.36 -3.62
CA ARG A 87 -23.01 -5.02 -4.14
C ARG A 87 -22.38 -3.90 -3.32
N ARG A 88 -22.36 -4.06 -1.98
CA ARG A 88 -21.71 -3.08 -1.08
C ARG A 88 -20.20 -3.06 -1.32
N CYS A 89 -19.57 -4.23 -1.40
CA CYS A 89 -18.16 -4.37 -1.68
C CYS A 89 -17.79 -3.74 -3.03
N ALA A 90 -18.55 -4.05 -4.09
CA ALA A 90 -18.33 -3.46 -5.42
C ALA A 90 -18.38 -1.93 -5.42
N ARG A 91 -19.35 -1.35 -4.70
CA ARG A 91 -19.49 0.10 -4.57
C ARG A 91 -18.30 0.71 -3.82
N LEU A 92 -17.93 0.13 -2.67
CA LEU A 92 -16.81 0.61 -1.86
C LEU A 92 -15.47 0.49 -2.60
N LEU A 93 -15.25 -0.64 -3.27
CA LEU A 93 -14.02 -0.85 -4.05
C LEU A 93 -13.91 0.17 -5.17
N ARG A 94 -15.00 0.42 -5.92
CA ARG A 94 -15.01 1.43 -6.98
C ARG A 94 -14.75 2.84 -6.46
N GLU A 95 -15.41 3.21 -5.36
CA GLU A 95 -15.20 4.52 -4.72
C GLU A 95 -13.75 4.69 -4.25
N ARG A 96 -13.20 3.70 -3.53
CA ARG A 96 -11.86 3.78 -2.97
C ARG A 96 -10.77 3.81 -4.04
N LEU A 97 -10.87 2.95 -5.03
CA LEU A 97 -9.89 2.92 -6.12
C LEU A 97 -10.00 4.15 -7.01
N GLY A 98 -11.21 4.65 -7.24
CA GLY A 98 -11.42 5.93 -7.95
C GLY A 98 -10.75 7.09 -7.22
N ALA A 99 -11.01 7.25 -5.92
CA ALA A 99 -10.40 8.28 -5.09
C ALA A 99 -8.86 8.15 -5.02
N GLN A 100 -8.35 6.91 -4.96
CA GLN A 100 -6.91 6.65 -5.00
C GLN A 100 -6.28 7.07 -6.33
N LEU A 101 -6.93 6.74 -7.45
CA LEU A 101 -6.47 7.16 -8.77
C LEU A 101 -6.50 8.69 -8.95
N ASP A 102 -7.53 9.36 -8.46
CA ASP A 102 -7.63 10.84 -8.48
C ASP A 102 -6.50 11.46 -7.64
N HIS A 103 -6.21 10.91 -6.45
CA HIS A 103 -5.09 11.33 -5.62
C HIS A 103 -3.74 11.16 -6.34
N LEU A 104 -3.50 9.99 -6.94
CA LEU A 104 -2.26 9.74 -7.68
C LEU A 104 -2.13 10.63 -8.91
N ALA A 105 -3.25 10.87 -9.64
CA ALA A 105 -3.28 11.73 -10.81
C ALA A 105 -3.06 13.22 -10.48
N SER A 106 -3.40 13.65 -9.26
CA SER A 106 -3.16 15.03 -8.79
C SER A 106 -1.68 15.39 -8.66
N GLY A 107 -0.78 14.37 -8.69
CA GLY A 107 0.65 14.54 -8.51
C GLY A 107 1.09 14.73 -7.06
N GLU A 108 0.20 14.47 -6.08
CA GLU A 108 0.57 14.52 -4.65
C GLU A 108 1.80 13.67 -4.31
N PRO A 109 1.98 12.43 -4.81
CA PRO A 109 3.18 11.65 -4.54
C PRO A 109 4.48 12.34 -4.98
N LEU A 110 4.41 13.20 -6.01
CA LEU A 110 5.57 13.92 -6.57
C LEU A 110 5.98 15.17 -5.76
N ARG A 111 5.19 15.55 -4.76
CA ARG A 111 5.47 16.67 -3.84
C ARG A 111 5.20 16.32 -2.37
N ALA A 112 5.13 15.04 -2.04
CA ALA A 112 4.80 14.54 -0.72
C ALA A 112 5.95 14.77 0.28
N VAL A 113 6.07 16.01 0.77
CA VAL A 113 7.01 16.40 1.83
C VAL A 113 6.20 16.80 3.05
N GLN A 114 6.13 15.92 4.07
CA GLN A 114 5.36 16.15 5.29
C GLN A 114 5.93 15.36 6.47
N GLU A 115 5.76 15.89 7.70
CA GLU A 115 6.39 15.36 8.91
C GLU A 115 5.80 14.01 9.37
N LEU A 116 4.47 13.82 9.29
CA LEU A 116 3.78 12.71 9.96
C LEU A 116 3.51 11.52 9.03
N PHE A 117 3.02 11.77 7.84
CA PHE A 117 2.54 10.72 6.92
C PHE A 117 3.26 10.72 5.57
N GLY A 118 4.44 11.33 5.53
CA GLY A 118 5.25 11.40 4.32
C GLY A 118 6.13 10.16 4.14
N PRO A 119 6.75 10.00 2.95
CA PRO A 119 7.62 8.86 2.66
C PRO A 119 8.76 8.67 3.66
N LEU A 120 9.33 9.76 4.21
CA LEU A 120 10.38 9.67 5.23
C LEU A 120 9.87 9.12 6.56
N ALA A 121 8.66 9.50 6.98
CA ALA A 121 8.04 8.94 8.18
C ALA A 121 7.73 7.45 7.97
N THR A 122 7.24 7.06 6.80
CA THR A 122 7.00 5.66 6.43
C THR A 122 8.30 4.85 6.50
N LEU A 123 9.40 5.33 5.91
CA LEU A 123 10.70 4.66 5.98
C LEU A 123 11.19 4.51 7.43
N ARG A 124 11.01 5.53 8.27
CA ARG A 124 11.38 5.45 9.68
C ARG A 124 10.54 4.41 10.45
N THR A 125 9.23 4.40 10.24
CA THR A 125 8.31 3.50 10.95
C THR A 125 8.32 2.08 10.40
N ALA A 126 8.89 1.84 9.22
CA ALA A 126 8.99 0.53 8.59
C ALA A 126 9.65 -0.56 9.44
N PHE A 127 10.40 -0.16 10.46
CA PHE A 127 11.10 -1.06 11.38
C PHE A 127 10.34 -1.31 12.68
N THR A 128 9.27 -0.56 12.96
CA THR A 128 8.62 -0.54 14.28
C THR A 128 7.90 -1.85 14.61
N LEU A 129 7.34 -2.52 13.61
CA LEU A 129 6.58 -3.76 13.77
C LEU A 129 7.37 -5.01 13.37
N MET A 130 8.66 -4.87 13.06
CA MET A 130 9.50 -6.02 12.75
C MET A 130 9.78 -6.84 14.01
N PRO A 131 9.74 -8.18 13.95
CA PRO A 131 10.20 -9.00 15.04
C PRO A 131 11.70 -8.79 15.29
N VAL A 132 12.12 -8.92 16.56
CA VAL A 132 13.50 -8.74 17.03
C VAL A 132 13.88 -9.77 18.10
N ASP A 133 13.25 -10.94 18.05
CA ASP A 133 13.39 -11.97 19.09
C ASP A 133 14.67 -12.82 18.93
N GLY A 134 15.25 -12.86 17.72
CA GLY A 134 16.41 -13.69 17.43
C GLY A 134 17.33 -13.16 16.32
N ASP A 135 18.44 -13.86 16.09
CA ASP A 135 19.47 -13.47 15.12
C ASP A 135 18.92 -13.37 13.67
N GLU A 136 17.96 -14.24 13.31
CA GLU A 136 17.33 -14.20 11.99
C GLU A 136 16.48 -12.94 11.81
N ASP A 137 15.78 -12.51 12.85
CA ASP A 137 15.00 -11.27 12.83
C ASP A 137 15.90 -10.06 12.65
N TRP A 138 16.99 -10.01 13.42
CA TRP A 138 17.99 -8.95 13.28
C TRP A 138 18.69 -8.95 11.92
N ALA A 139 18.93 -10.10 11.33
CA ALA A 139 19.44 -10.19 9.95
C ALA A 139 18.44 -9.60 8.94
N THR A 140 17.13 -9.84 9.13
CA THR A 140 16.07 -9.26 8.31
C THR A 140 15.99 -7.74 8.48
N VAL A 141 16.08 -7.23 9.70
CA VAL A 141 16.16 -5.78 9.98
C VAL A 141 17.37 -5.16 9.28
N ALA A 142 18.54 -5.77 9.39
CA ALA A 142 19.76 -5.29 8.73
C ALA A 142 19.63 -5.30 7.19
N ALA A 143 19.02 -6.34 6.62
CA ALA A 143 18.76 -6.42 5.19
C ALA A 143 17.82 -5.31 4.71
N ARG A 144 16.73 -5.03 5.44
CA ARG A 144 15.83 -3.89 5.16
C ARG A 144 16.55 -2.56 5.29
N MET A 145 17.39 -2.37 6.33
CA MET A 145 18.20 -1.15 6.49
C MET A 145 19.12 -0.90 5.30
N ALA A 146 19.73 -1.93 4.75
CA ALA A 146 20.61 -1.81 3.59
C ALA A 146 19.88 -1.30 2.32
N ARG A 147 18.53 -1.39 2.27
CA ARG A 147 17.70 -0.90 1.15
C ARG A 147 17.25 0.56 1.32
N VAL A 148 17.43 1.16 2.50
CA VAL A 148 17.02 2.56 2.74
C VAL A 148 17.63 3.56 1.75
N PRO A 149 18.92 3.48 1.39
CA PRO A 149 19.50 4.38 0.40
C PRO A 149 18.83 4.30 -0.97
N GLU A 150 18.43 3.11 -1.42
CA GLU A 150 17.71 2.91 -2.68
C GLU A 150 16.30 3.51 -2.63
N ALA A 151 15.54 3.26 -1.56
CA ALA A 151 14.23 3.84 -1.35
C ALA A 151 14.30 5.39 -1.32
N LEU A 152 15.31 5.97 -0.66
CA LEU A 152 15.54 7.41 -0.65
C LEU A 152 15.93 7.96 -2.03
N ALA A 153 16.68 7.19 -2.83
CA ALA A 153 16.99 7.57 -4.21
C ALA A 153 15.72 7.60 -5.07
N GLY A 154 14.83 6.62 -4.92
CA GLY A 154 13.51 6.61 -5.57
C GLY A 154 12.65 7.81 -5.16
N TYR A 155 12.59 8.11 -3.87
CA TYR A 155 11.87 9.29 -3.37
C TYR A 155 12.42 10.61 -3.95
N ARG A 156 13.74 10.76 -4.01
CA ARG A 156 14.38 11.91 -4.67
C ARG A 156 14.02 12.02 -6.14
N ALA A 157 13.93 10.88 -6.85
CA ALA A 157 13.50 10.86 -8.25
C ALA A 157 12.06 11.35 -8.40
N SER A 158 11.14 10.97 -7.49
CA SER A 158 9.77 11.45 -7.45
C SER A 158 9.69 12.97 -7.25
N LEU A 159 10.44 13.52 -6.30
CA LEU A 159 10.50 14.97 -6.07
C LEU A 159 11.11 15.72 -7.26
N ALA A 160 12.12 15.16 -7.92
CA ALA A 160 12.72 15.71 -9.12
C ALA A 160 11.72 15.73 -10.29
N GLU A 161 10.93 14.69 -10.46
CA GLU A 161 9.84 14.65 -11.42
C GLU A 161 8.77 15.69 -11.12
N GLY A 162 8.36 15.82 -9.85
CA GLY A 162 7.44 16.87 -9.40
C GLY A 162 7.94 18.26 -9.78
N ARG A 163 9.21 18.55 -9.49
CA ARG A 163 9.84 19.80 -9.87
C ARG A 163 9.78 20.07 -11.39
N ARG A 164 10.03 19.04 -12.22
CA ARG A 164 9.94 19.18 -13.68
C ARG A 164 8.51 19.50 -14.14
N ARG A 165 7.50 19.04 -13.42
CA ARG A 165 6.07 19.30 -13.68
C ARG A 165 5.55 20.58 -13.02
N GLY A 166 6.39 21.35 -12.32
CA GLY A 166 5.97 22.53 -11.57
C GLY A 166 5.19 22.23 -10.29
N LEU A 167 5.27 21.01 -9.78
CA LEU A 167 4.66 20.58 -8.53
C LEU A 167 5.68 20.72 -7.40
N PHE A 168 5.36 21.55 -6.42
CA PHE A 168 6.26 21.83 -5.30
C PHE A 168 5.54 21.58 -3.98
N ALA A 169 6.30 21.10 -2.99
CA ALA A 169 5.85 21.06 -1.60
C ALA A 169 5.76 22.48 -1.03
N ALA A 170 4.92 22.67 -0.03
CA ALA A 170 4.83 23.96 0.67
C ALA A 170 6.17 24.27 1.38
N PRO A 171 6.72 25.50 1.25
CA PRO A 171 8.02 25.85 1.84
C PRO A 171 8.11 25.54 3.34
N ARG A 172 7.03 25.78 4.10
CA ARG A 172 6.97 25.48 5.52
C ARG A 172 7.15 23.99 5.81
N GLN A 173 6.59 23.11 4.98
CA GLN A 173 6.76 21.67 5.16
C GLN A 173 8.18 21.20 4.85
N VAL A 174 8.81 21.80 3.83
CA VAL A 174 10.22 21.51 3.54
C VAL A 174 11.10 21.88 4.73
N VAL A 175 10.92 23.07 5.30
CA VAL A 175 11.68 23.50 6.51
C VAL A 175 11.47 22.51 7.65
N ARG A 176 10.22 22.15 7.96
CA ARG A 176 9.89 21.23 9.06
C ARG A 176 10.49 19.85 8.88
N VAL A 177 10.41 19.30 7.68
CA VAL A 177 11.01 17.99 7.40
C VAL A 177 12.54 18.04 7.44
N THR A 178 13.16 19.15 7.05
CA THR A 178 14.60 19.33 7.19
C THR A 178 15.01 19.36 8.67
N GLU A 179 14.33 20.17 9.49
CA GLU A 179 14.55 20.21 10.95
C GLU A 179 14.37 18.80 11.60
N GLN A 180 13.40 18.04 11.12
CA GLN A 180 13.16 16.67 11.59
C GLN A 180 14.30 15.71 11.22
N ILE A 181 14.82 15.82 10.00
CA ILE A 181 15.98 15.01 9.56
C ILE A 181 17.21 15.36 10.38
N ASP A 182 17.48 16.66 10.60
CA ASP A 182 18.61 17.14 11.40
C ASP A 182 18.52 16.60 12.85
N ALA A 183 17.30 16.60 13.41
CA ALA A 183 17.06 16.02 14.73
C ALA A 183 17.30 14.50 14.77
N TRP A 184 16.91 13.76 13.72
CA TRP A 184 17.16 12.32 13.63
C TRP A 184 18.63 11.97 13.46
N ASN A 185 19.40 12.82 12.78
CA ASN A 185 20.84 12.65 12.59
C ASN A 185 21.67 13.07 13.81
N GLY A 186 21.06 13.68 14.85
CA GLY A 186 21.75 14.18 16.03
C GLY A 186 22.38 15.57 15.87
N ASP A 187 22.18 16.23 14.72
CA ASP A 187 22.76 17.55 14.44
C ASP A 187 22.15 18.66 15.30
N ALA A 188 21.00 18.41 15.95
CA ALA A 188 20.31 19.34 16.84
C ALA A 188 20.80 19.30 18.32
N GLY A 189 21.94 18.66 18.62
CA GLY A 189 22.57 18.63 19.97
C GLY A 189 21.95 17.65 20.97
N GLY A 190 21.06 16.76 20.53
CA GLY A 190 20.55 15.61 21.27
C GLY A 190 21.06 14.33 20.61
N GLY A 191 21.33 13.26 21.38
CA GLY A 191 21.75 11.98 20.81
C GLY A 191 20.84 11.57 19.66
N GLY A 192 21.43 11.27 18.50
CA GLY A 192 20.69 10.84 17.33
C GLY A 192 19.89 9.58 17.62
N TRP A 193 18.84 9.32 16.83
CA TRP A 193 17.98 8.16 17.01
C TRP A 193 18.73 6.82 16.82
N PHE A 194 19.90 6.86 16.20
CA PHE A 194 20.82 5.74 16.00
C PHE A 194 22.10 5.83 16.87
N ALA A 195 22.14 6.71 17.87
CA ALA A 195 23.28 6.90 18.78
C ALA A 195 23.15 6.00 20.02
#